data_a8a7fb55ba6b59a6e05a51294f084201
#
_entry.id   a8a7fb55ba6b59a6e05a51294f084201
#
_cell.length_a   1.000
_cell.length_b   1.000
_cell.length_c   1.000
_cell.angle_alpha   90.00
_cell.angle_beta   90.00
_cell.angle_gamma   90.00
#
_symmetry.space_group_name_H-M   'P 1'
#
loop_
_entity.id
_entity.type
_entity.pdbx_description
1 polymer ?
#
loop_
_entity_poly.entity_id
_entity_poly.type
_entity_poly.pdbx_seq_one_letter_code
_entity_poly.pdbx_strand_id
1 'polypeptide(L)'
;MRHHRWRALLPAALAVGAGPASAHAFLQHASPAVGSTLQRPPGEVVIAFTEDIEPAFSTVAVTDAGAARVDTGAAHLEHDARHLAVGLKPLRPGTYTVVWHATSVDTHRTQGSFSFTVAG
;
A
#
# COMPACT_ATOMS: atom_id res chain seq x y z
N MET A 1 46.88 -16.81 -38.88
CA MET A 1 46.33 -16.62 -38.52
C MET A 1 45.65 -16.10 -37.92
N ARG A 2 45.25 -15.79 -37.64
CA ARG A 2 44.54 -15.42 -37.10
C ARG A 2 43.75 -15.15 -36.38
N HIS A 3 43.50 -14.80 -35.98
CA HIS A 3 42.72 -14.70 -35.35
C HIS A 3 42.03 -14.01 -34.81
N HIS A 4 41.58 -13.75 -34.42
CA HIS A 4 40.77 -13.25 -33.93
C HIS A 4 40.12 -12.93 -33.21
N ARG A 5 39.91 -12.68 -32.83
CA ARG A 5 39.21 -12.52 -32.19
C ARG A 5 38.48 -11.87 -31.63
N TRP A 6 38.06 -11.56 -31.30
CA TRP A 6 37.24 -11.04 -30.77
C TRP A 6 36.60 -10.84 -30.08
N ARG A 7 36.30 -10.66 -29.66
CA ARG A 7 35.57 -10.55 -29.05
C ARG A 7 34.76 -10.15 -28.45
N ALA A 8 34.40 -10.03 -28.14
CA ALA A 8 33.52 -9.80 -27.63
C ALA A 8 33.02 -9.22 -26.97
N LEU A 9 32.55 -8.83 -26.46
CA LEU A 9 31.96 -8.39 -25.80
C LEU A 9 31.16 -8.05 -25.16
N LEU A 10 30.83 -7.77 -24.61
CA LEU A 10 30.01 -7.61 -23.94
C LEU A 10 29.41 -6.92 -23.38
N PRO A 11 28.85 -6.77 -22.96
CA PRO A 11 28.09 -6.17 -22.57
C PRO A 11 27.69 -5.89 -21.60
N ALA A 12 27.37 -5.58 -21.16
CA ALA A 12 26.94 -5.37 -20.35
C ALA A 12 26.17 -5.00 -19.80
N ALA A 13 25.71 -4.84 -19.53
CA ALA A 13 24.95 -4.62 -19.01
C ALA A 13 24.42 -4.29 -18.27
N LEU A 14 24.12 -4.02 -17.95
CA LEU A 14 23.50 -3.76 -17.31
C LEU A 14 22.94 -3.43 -16.62
N ALA A 15 22.59 -3.28 -16.14
CA ALA A 15 22.14 -3.06 -15.47
C ALA A 15 21.56 -2.62 -14.91
N VAL A 16 21.15 -2.38 -14.65
CA VAL A 16 20.54 -1.96 -14.17
C VAL A 16 20.03 -1.68 -13.43
N GLY A 17 19.69 -1.48 -13.23
CA GLY A 17 19.08 -1.27 -12.64
C GLY A 17 18.57 -0.84 -11.80
N ALA A 18 18.79 -0.82 -11.35
CA ALA A 18 18.40 -0.45 -10.24
C ALA A 18 17.57 0.55 -10.11
N GLY A 19 16.74 0.25 -10.01
CA GLY A 19 15.82 1.13 -9.73
C GLY A 19 16.27 2.08 -8.77
N PRO A 20 15.88 3.15 -8.83
CA PRO A 20 16.05 4.08 -7.86
C PRO A 20 15.53 3.54 -6.63
N ALA A 21 16.26 3.70 -5.67
CA ALA A 21 15.74 3.53 -4.42
C ALA A 21 14.47 4.26 -4.42
N SER A 22 13.53 3.64 -4.03
CA SER A 22 12.28 4.21 -4.08
C SER A 22 12.15 5.39 -3.15
N ALA A 23 11.80 6.50 -3.73
CA ALA A 23 11.35 7.63 -2.98
C ALA A 23 9.85 7.61 -2.82
N HIS A 24 9.20 6.52 -3.23
CA HIS A 24 7.74 6.43 -3.20
C HIS A 24 7.29 5.53 -2.06
N ALA A 25 6.22 5.92 -1.41
CA ALA A 25 5.62 5.11 -0.36
C ALA A 25 4.80 3.99 -0.99
N PHE A 26 5.14 2.75 -0.67
CA PHE A 26 4.36 1.59 -1.09
C PHE A 26 3.84 0.86 0.13
N LEU A 27 2.68 0.23 0.00
CA LEU A 27 2.12 -0.59 1.05
C LEU A 27 3.09 -1.73 1.35
N GLN A 28 3.53 -1.81 2.59
CA GLN A 28 4.40 -2.87 3.05
C GLN A 28 3.57 -4.00 3.66
N HIS A 29 2.64 -3.67 4.53
CA HIS A 29 1.64 -4.59 5.05
C HIS A 29 0.48 -3.80 5.63
N ALA A 30 -0.61 -4.49 5.91
CA ALA A 30 -1.81 -3.86 6.41
C ALA A 30 -2.44 -4.71 7.51
N SER A 31 -3.26 -4.07 8.33
CA SER A 31 -4.13 -4.72 9.31
C SER A 31 -5.54 -4.14 9.14
N PRO A 32 -6.52 -4.91 8.70
CA PRO A 32 -6.47 -6.35 8.38
C PRO A 32 -5.51 -6.63 7.23
N ALA A 33 -4.90 -7.80 7.25
CA ALA A 33 -3.96 -8.19 6.20
C ALA A 33 -4.65 -8.27 4.85
N VAL A 34 -3.90 -7.95 3.80
CA VAL A 34 -4.39 -7.99 2.43
C VAL A 34 -4.97 -9.37 2.12
N GLY A 35 -6.23 -9.42 1.69
CA GLY A 35 -6.90 -10.65 1.31
C GLY A 35 -7.32 -11.55 2.47
N SER A 36 -7.22 -11.08 3.70
CA SER A 36 -7.52 -11.92 4.87
C SER A 36 -9.01 -12.05 5.14
N THR A 37 -9.36 -13.10 5.88
CA THR A 37 -10.69 -13.30 6.42
C THR A 37 -10.60 -13.24 7.93
N LEU A 38 -11.42 -12.37 8.53
CA LEU A 38 -11.44 -12.15 9.96
C LEU A 38 -12.69 -12.75 10.58
N GLN A 39 -12.54 -13.32 11.77
CA GLN A 39 -13.70 -13.85 12.52
C GLN A 39 -14.45 -12.75 13.26
N ARG A 40 -13.83 -11.61 13.47
CA ARG A 40 -14.45 -10.47 14.14
C ARG A 40 -14.25 -9.22 13.31
N PRO A 41 -15.21 -8.32 13.30
CA PRO A 41 -15.04 -7.07 12.56
C PRO A 41 -13.95 -6.21 13.18
N PRO A 42 -13.06 -5.68 12.37
CA PRO A 42 -12.02 -4.76 12.86
C PRO A 42 -12.63 -3.39 13.14
N GLY A 43 -11.99 -2.63 14.01
CA GLY A 43 -12.40 -1.26 14.30
C GLY A 43 -11.67 -0.22 13.50
N GLU A 44 -10.64 -0.61 12.79
CA GLU A 44 -9.84 0.30 11.99
C GLU A 44 -9.06 -0.45 10.92
N VAL A 45 -8.60 0.27 9.93
CA VAL A 45 -7.62 -0.20 8.96
C VAL A 45 -6.34 0.57 9.21
N VAL A 46 -5.21 -0.15 9.31
CA VAL A 46 -3.89 0.47 9.43
C VAL A 46 -3.02 -0.04 8.29
N ILE A 47 -2.39 0.86 7.57
CA ILE A 47 -1.49 0.51 6.48
C ILE A 47 -0.09 0.97 6.85
N ALA A 48 0.86 0.04 6.81
CA ALA A 48 2.27 0.35 7.00
C ALA A 48 2.90 0.55 5.63
N PHE A 49 3.48 1.72 5.44
CA PHE A 49 4.14 2.08 4.19
C PHE A 49 5.66 2.00 4.32
N THR A 50 6.34 1.99 3.20
CA THR A 50 7.79 1.93 3.15
C THR A 50 8.45 3.28 3.41
N GLU A 51 7.68 4.37 3.40
CA GLU A 51 8.17 5.73 3.58
C GLU A 51 7.25 6.49 4.54
N ASP A 52 7.75 7.58 5.09
CA ASP A 52 6.94 8.46 5.93
C ASP A 52 5.84 9.13 5.11
N ILE A 53 4.67 9.23 5.67
CA ILE A 53 3.45 9.69 4.99
C ILE A 53 3.04 11.06 5.53
N GLU A 54 2.54 11.89 4.61
CA GLU A 54 1.87 13.16 4.95
C GLU A 54 0.39 12.89 5.07
N PRO A 55 -0.15 12.80 6.27
CA PRO A 55 -1.56 12.42 6.43
C PRO A 55 -2.52 13.45 5.88
N ALA A 56 -2.13 14.73 5.85
CA ALA A 56 -3.00 15.80 5.33
C ALA A 56 -3.27 15.64 3.84
N PHE A 57 -2.43 14.90 3.12
CA PHE A 57 -2.55 14.72 1.68
C PHE A 57 -2.75 13.26 1.30
N SER A 58 -3.20 12.46 2.25
CA SER A 58 -3.37 11.03 2.06
C SER A 58 -4.76 10.61 2.49
N THR A 59 -5.31 9.59 1.84
CA THR A 59 -6.66 9.10 2.16
C THR A 59 -6.68 7.59 2.22
N VAL A 60 -7.58 7.08 3.04
CA VAL A 60 -7.90 5.65 3.09
C VAL A 60 -9.43 5.57 3.09
N ALA A 61 -9.99 5.00 2.04
CA ALA A 61 -11.42 4.84 1.92
C ALA A 61 -11.75 3.36 2.00
N VAL A 62 -12.76 3.01 2.77
CA VAL A 62 -13.20 1.62 2.90
C VAL A 62 -14.67 1.54 2.51
N THR A 63 -14.98 0.64 1.58
CA THR A 63 -16.35 0.45 1.10
C THR A 63 -16.76 -1.00 1.28
N ASP A 64 -18.07 -1.20 1.45
CA ASP A 64 -18.66 -2.54 1.47
C ASP A 64 -18.93 -3.02 0.04
N ALA A 65 -19.52 -4.21 -0.07
CA ALA A 65 -19.82 -4.81 -1.38
C ALA A 65 -20.80 -4.00 -2.21
N GLY A 66 -21.60 -3.17 -1.57
CA GLY A 66 -22.55 -2.28 -2.26
C GLY A 66 -21.96 -0.89 -2.54
N ALA A 67 -20.65 -0.72 -2.36
CA ALA A 67 -19.96 0.53 -2.59
C ALA A 67 -20.29 1.63 -1.58
N ALA A 68 -20.89 1.29 -0.45
CA ALA A 68 -21.14 2.28 0.60
C ALA A 68 -19.90 2.45 1.46
N ARG A 69 -19.62 3.69 1.84
CA ARG A 69 -18.47 4.00 2.69
C ARG A 69 -18.73 3.51 4.12
N VAL A 70 -17.74 2.81 4.66
CA VAL A 70 -17.80 2.29 6.03
C VAL A 70 -16.68 2.84 6.91
N ASP A 71 -15.78 3.63 6.36
CA ASP A 71 -14.77 4.31 7.17
C ASP A 71 -15.37 5.57 7.83
N THR A 72 -14.72 6.02 8.88
CA THR A 72 -15.22 7.15 9.67
C THR A 72 -14.64 8.48 9.23
N GLY A 73 -13.84 8.52 8.15
CA GLY A 73 -13.41 9.78 7.60
C GLY A 73 -11.91 9.95 7.53
N ALA A 74 -11.36 10.91 8.28
CA ALA A 74 -9.99 11.33 8.05
C ALA A 74 -8.97 10.29 8.45
N ALA A 75 -8.03 10.03 7.55
CA ALA A 75 -6.89 9.20 7.86
C ALA A 75 -5.92 9.95 8.77
N HIS A 76 -5.26 9.22 9.63
CA HIS A 76 -4.33 9.81 10.60
C HIS A 76 -3.16 8.85 10.83
N LEU A 77 -2.05 9.39 11.32
CA LEU A 77 -0.90 8.55 11.64
C LEU A 77 -1.11 7.85 12.98
N GLU A 78 -0.62 6.61 13.06
CA GLU A 78 -0.63 5.80 14.28
C GLU A 78 0.74 5.18 14.46
N HIS A 79 1.24 5.18 15.68
CA HIS A 79 2.55 4.65 16.05
C HIS A 79 3.69 5.52 15.54
N ASP A 80 3.84 5.63 14.23
CA ASP A 80 4.90 6.43 13.62
C ASP A 80 4.42 6.97 12.27
N ALA A 81 5.30 7.68 11.58
CA ALA A 81 4.92 8.39 10.36
C ALA A 81 4.72 7.46 9.15
N ARG A 82 4.94 6.16 9.30
CA ARG A 82 4.74 5.19 8.21
C ARG A 82 3.43 4.41 8.33
N HIS A 83 2.71 4.60 9.42
CA HIS A 83 1.44 3.91 9.65
C HIS A 83 0.28 4.88 9.51
N LEU A 84 -0.52 4.68 8.48
CA LEU A 84 -1.69 5.49 8.20
C LEU A 84 -2.93 4.69 8.53
N ALA A 85 -3.82 5.25 9.34
CA ALA A 85 -4.98 4.55 9.84
C ALA A 85 -6.27 5.29 9.54
N VAL A 86 -7.35 4.53 9.45
CA VAL A 86 -8.70 5.10 9.40
C VAL A 86 -9.63 4.23 10.23
N GLY A 87 -10.50 4.85 10.99
CA GLY A 87 -11.49 4.15 11.79
C GLY A 87 -12.60 3.57 10.92
N LEU A 88 -13.26 2.56 11.44
CA LEU A 88 -14.35 1.88 10.77
C LEU A 88 -15.63 1.95 11.60
N LYS A 89 -16.75 2.10 10.91
CA LYS A 89 -18.06 1.89 11.50
C LYS A 89 -18.19 0.40 11.84
N PRO A 90 -19.16 0.02 12.67
CA PRO A 90 -19.41 -1.40 12.91
C PRO A 90 -19.67 -2.12 11.59
N LEU A 91 -18.95 -3.19 11.34
CA LEU A 91 -19.02 -3.93 10.09
C LEU A 91 -19.85 -5.20 10.22
N ARG A 92 -20.62 -5.50 9.19
CA ARG A 92 -21.33 -6.76 9.06
C ARG A 92 -20.43 -7.76 8.35
N PRO A 93 -20.76 -9.06 8.42
CA PRO A 93 -20.08 -10.03 7.57
C PRO A 93 -20.16 -9.62 6.10
N GLY A 94 -19.05 -9.78 5.40
CA GLY A 94 -18.97 -9.43 3.99
C GLY A 94 -17.56 -9.07 3.58
N THR A 95 -17.39 -8.72 2.33
CA THR A 95 -16.11 -8.34 1.75
C THR A 95 -16.03 -6.83 1.62
N TYR A 96 -14.91 -6.29 2.01
CA TYR A 96 -14.66 -4.85 2.03
C TYR A 96 -13.45 -4.50 1.17
N THR A 97 -13.53 -3.39 0.49
CA THR A 97 -12.43 -2.89 -0.35
C THR A 97 -11.84 -1.65 0.29
N VAL A 98 -10.52 -1.65 0.39
CA VAL A 98 -9.75 -0.52 0.88
C VAL A 98 -9.04 0.11 -0.30
N VAL A 99 -9.26 1.41 -0.51
CA VAL A 99 -8.55 2.17 -1.55
C VAL A 99 -7.75 3.25 -0.84
N TRP A 100 -6.46 3.27 -1.08
CA TRP A 100 -5.61 4.25 -0.44
C TRP A 100 -4.91 5.12 -1.46
N HIS A 101 -4.70 6.38 -1.09
CA HIS A 101 -3.88 7.33 -1.82
C HIS A 101 -2.89 7.89 -0.81
N ALA A 102 -1.62 7.73 -1.06
CA ALA A 102 -0.59 8.15 -0.13
C ALA A 102 0.33 9.17 -0.77
N THR A 103 0.61 10.23 -0.02
CA THR A 103 1.63 11.20 -0.39
C THR A 103 2.73 11.08 0.63
N SER A 104 3.95 10.79 0.18
CA SER A 104 5.10 10.69 1.06
C SER A 104 5.61 12.08 1.42
N VAL A 105 6.43 12.16 2.46
CA VAL A 105 6.97 13.47 2.90
C VAL A 105 7.84 14.11 1.84
N ASP A 106 8.35 13.35 0.89
CA ASP A 106 9.11 13.90 -0.24
C ASP A 106 8.19 14.23 -1.44
N THR A 107 6.88 14.28 -1.22
CA THR A 107 5.85 14.75 -2.13
C THR A 107 5.49 13.81 -3.29
N HIS A 108 5.96 12.58 -3.30
CA HIS A 108 5.55 11.62 -4.31
C HIS A 108 4.23 10.95 -3.91
N ARG A 109 3.39 10.69 -4.91
CA ARG A 109 2.08 10.11 -4.71
C ARG A 109 2.03 8.68 -5.23
N THR A 110 1.39 7.83 -4.46
CA THR A 110 1.12 6.45 -4.85
C THR A 110 -0.30 6.10 -4.47
N GLN A 111 -0.82 5.03 -5.06
CA GLN A 111 -2.16 4.57 -4.74
C GLN A 111 -2.26 3.08 -4.93
N GLY A 112 -3.24 2.49 -4.29
CA GLY A 112 -3.48 1.07 -4.40
C GLY A 112 -4.79 0.67 -3.76
N SER A 113 -5.08 -0.61 -3.83
CA SER A 113 -6.28 -1.16 -3.20
C SER A 113 -6.05 -2.58 -2.75
N PHE A 114 -6.84 -3.00 -1.76
CA PHE A 114 -6.86 -4.39 -1.33
C PHE A 114 -8.20 -4.67 -0.68
N SER A 115 -8.47 -5.93 -0.39
CA SER A 115 -9.72 -6.29 0.26
C SER A 115 -9.46 -7.17 1.48
N PHE A 116 -10.46 -7.24 2.34
CA PHE A 116 -10.52 -8.18 3.44
C PHE A 116 -11.98 -8.61 3.61
N THR A 117 -12.20 -9.71 4.31
CA THR A 117 -13.52 -10.26 4.52
C THR A 117 -13.77 -10.44 6.01
N VAL A 118 -14.98 -10.11 6.45
CA VAL A 118 -15.46 -10.43 7.78
C VAL A 118 -16.37 -11.64 7.65
N ALA A 119 -16.05 -12.72 8.35
CA ALA A 119 -16.79 -13.96 8.26
C ALA A 119 -18.17 -13.83 8.91
N GLY A 120 -19.10 -14.57 8.38
CA GLY A 120 -20.48 -14.61 8.88
C GLY A 120 -20.69 -15.61 10.00
#